data_fbb77f79d89971cb19ebec01566b526b
#
_entry.id   fbb77f79d89971cb19ebec01566b526b
#
_cell.length_a   1.000
_cell.length_b   1.000
_cell.length_c   1.000
_cell.angle_alpha   90.00
_cell.angle_beta   90.00
_cell.angle_gamma   90.00
#
_symmetry.space_group_name_H-M   'P 1'
#
loop_
_entity.id
_entity.type
_entity.pdbx_description
1 polymer ?
#
loop_
_entity_poly.entity_id
_entity_poly.type
_entity_poly.pdbx_seq_one_letter_code
_entity_poly.pdbx_strand_id
1 'polypeptide(L)'
;MLGVRLALRLVLITATAFMVLARLPIVQADTAALAVADPNLQVAVVLNSGIIQPIGIVFIPGAPATDFFVLEKASGRVRRVIGGVLQQTDALDLGVNSNSERGLLSLVLHPNFPATPYAYVRWTESNTGADAVLVSQVGLLGNRVDRFLWNPGVNTLTFDRAITAFRARQTDNVAVPGHPGTANPGENGNHNGGVMRFGPDGKLYVFMGDQGRRGWMQNLPNGPFVSAPFADDTFGGPAPDNAHLSGVIVRLNDDGTVPADNPFFAAGAAIGGEAGAAIQRVFSYGHRNGFGMAFDPLSGALWESENADDANSELNRVTPGMNGGWIQISGRLSRIADFKSIETLMFGSAMQQVRYPPTRIAYSAALAASRMLMLPGATYVDPDVSWKYEVGPSGMTFVAGNALGTEYAGSMWMGSARSFEQVGGTGGALYLLRLTPDRLHADLSADPRLADRVADNIAKFGATESETMLIGQGFGVTPAIEQGPDGNLYVVSITDNAIYKISRRP
;
A
#
# COMPACT_ATOMS: atom_id res chain seq x y z
N MET A 1 -0.31 86.32 -14.65
CA MET A 1 0.39 85.39 -15.56
C MET A 1 -0.13 83.96 -15.31
N LEU A 2 -0.64 83.36 -16.35
CA LEU A 2 -1.45 82.18 -16.38
C LEU A 2 -0.75 80.94 -15.81
N GLY A 3 -1.44 80.23 -14.88
CA GLY A 3 -1.07 78.89 -14.46
C GLY A 3 -2.11 77.92 -14.98
N VAL A 4 -1.70 77.07 -15.90
CA VAL A 4 -2.54 76.00 -16.49
C VAL A 4 -2.61 74.81 -15.53
N ARG A 5 -3.80 74.45 -15.06
CA ARG A 5 -4.09 73.25 -14.32
C ARG A 5 -4.42 72.18 -15.32
N LEU A 6 -3.58 71.16 -15.38
CA LEU A 6 -3.80 69.88 -16.15
C LEU A 6 -4.56 68.91 -15.25
N ALA A 7 -5.83 68.64 -15.59
CA ALA A 7 -6.64 67.63 -14.93
C ALA A 7 -6.41 66.28 -15.61
N LEU A 8 -5.82 65.36 -14.88
CA LEU A 8 -5.65 63.97 -15.30
C LEU A 8 -6.96 63.22 -15.05
N ARG A 9 -7.70 62.91 -16.08
CA ARG A 9 -8.87 62.02 -15.99
C ARG A 9 -8.38 60.57 -16.05
N LEU A 10 -8.54 59.88 -14.92
CA LEU A 10 -8.35 58.43 -14.83
C LEU A 10 -9.56 57.73 -15.46
N VAL A 11 -9.39 57.12 -16.62
CA VAL A 11 -10.41 56.29 -17.25
C VAL A 11 -10.26 54.88 -16.66
N LEU A 12 -11.20 54.49 -15.81
CA LEU A 12 -11.33 53.14 -15.29
C LEU A 12 -11.98 52.29 -16.37
N ILE A 13 -11.19 51.46 -17.06
CA ILE A 13 -11.72 50.45 -17.96
C ILE A 13 -11.98 49.19 -17.12
N THR A 14 -13.23 48.98 -16.77
CA THR A 14 -13.72 47.71 -16.21
C THR A 14 -13.83 46.72 -17.35
N ALA A 15 -12.82 45.89 -17.52
CA ALA A 15 -12.88 44.71 -18.36
C ALA A 15 -13.71 43.62 -17.68
N THR A 16 -15.00 43.54 -18.02
CA THR A 16 -15.86 42.44 -17.65
C THR A 16 -15.48 41.25 -18.56
N ALA A 17 -14.58 40.41 -18.07
CA ALA A 17 -14.30 39.12 -18.73
C ALA A 17 -15.53 38.23 -18.55
N PHE A 18 -16.36 38.11 -19.58
CA PHE A 18 -17.31 37.01 -19.72
C PHE A 18 -16.52 35.70 -19.87
N MET A 19 -16.36 34.96 -18.76
CA MET A 19 -15.95 33.56 -18.81
C MET A 19 -17.12 32.81 -19.42
N VAL A 20 -17.07 32.55 -20.72
CA VAL A 20 -17.85 31.52 -21.35
C VAL A 20 -17.25 30.20 -20.88
N LEU A 21 -17.79 29.68 -19.80
CA LEU A 21 -17.61 28.28 -19.43
C LEU A 21 -18.25 27.45 -20.55
N ALA A 22 -17.47 27.12 -21.58
CA ALA A 22 -17.80 26.02 -22.46
C ALA A 22 -17.97 24.81 -21.54
N ARG A 23 -19.21 24.39 -21.32
CA ARG A 23 -19.51 23.05 -20.76
C ARG A 23 -18.95 22.05 -21.77
N LEU A 24 -17.72 21.63 -21.56
CA LEU A 24 -17.26 20.38 -22.15
C LEU A 24 -18.30 19.34 -21.75
N PRO A 25 -18.82 18.54 -22.70
CA PRO A 25 -19.68 17.45 -22.33
C PRO A 25 -18.87 16.64 -21.30
N ILE A 26 -19.46 16.42 -20.12
CA ILE A 26 -18.98 15.39 -19.19
C ILE A 26 -19.12 14.13 -20.02
N VAL A 27 -18.03 13.67 -20.61
CA VAL A 27 -17.93 12.32 -21.12
C VAL A 27 -18.12 11.48 -19.88
N GLN A 28 -19.32 10.94 -19.72
CA GLN A 28 -19.62 9.95 -18.70
C GLN A 28 -18.64 8.82 -19.00
N ALA A 29 -17.62 8.68 -18.15
CA ALA A 29 -16.68 7.58 -18.27
C ALA A 29 -17.55 6.32 -18.25
N ASP A 30 -17.54 5.56 -19.35
CA ASP A 30 -18.13 4.25 -19.39
C ASP A 30 -17.41 3.45 -18.30
N THR A 31 -18.05 3.29 -17.14
CA THR A 31 -17.54 2.41 -16.09
C THR A 31 -17.51 1.03 -16.71
N ALA A 32 -16.34 0.46 -16.87
CA ALA A 32 -16.20 -0.89 -17.41
C ALA A 32 -17.15 -1.81 -16.61
N ALA A 33 -17.99 -2.56 -17.30
CA ALA A 33 -18.92 -3.45 -16.65
C ALA A 33 -18.16 -4.47 -15.81
N LEU A 34 -18.63 -4.72 -14.59
CA LEU A 34 -18.07 -5.72 -13.69
C LEU A 34 -18.04 -7.09 -14.38
N ALA A 35 -16.84 -7.60 -14.68
CA ALA A 35 -16.67 -8.83 -15.42
C ALA A 35 -15.33 -9.53 -15.13
N VAL A 36 -15.31 -10.84 -15.32
CA VAL A 36 -14.11 -11.66 -15.44
C VAL A 36 -14.00 -12.20 -16.86
N ALA A 37 -12.78 -12.29 -17.38
CA ALA A 37 -12.53 -12.66 -18.78
C ALA A 37 -12.80 -14.14 -19.06
N ASP A 38 -12.58 -15.03 -18.07
CA ASP A 38 -12.84 -16.46 -18.23
C ASP A 38 -14.35 -16.76 -18.17
N PRO A 39 -14.95 -17.32 -19.24
CA PRO A 39 -16.36 -17.67 -19.27
C PRO A 39 -16.77 -18.77 -18.27
N ASN A 40 -15.82 -19.55 -17.74
CA ASN A 40 -16.06 -20.55 -16.70
C ASN A 40 -16.21 -19.94 -15.31
N LEU A 41 -15.85 -18.67 -15.15
CA LEU A 41 -16.01 -17.93 -13.91
C LEU A 41 -17.23 -17.02 -13.95
N GLN A 42 -17.74 -16.68 -12.79
CA GLN A 42 -18.81 -15.71 -12.60
C GLN A 42 -18.52 -14.80 -11.42
N VAL A 43 -19.10 -13.60 -11.46
CA VAL A 43 -19.06 -12.63 -10.37
C VAL A 43 -20.44 -12.48 -9.79
N ALA A 44 -20.53 -12.49 -8.46
CA ALA A 44 -21.76 -12.21 -7.72
C ALA A 44 -21.50 -11.14 -6.66
N VAL A 45 -22.51 -10.30 -6.39
CA VAL A 45 -22.47 -9.36 -5.26
C VAL A 45 -22.76 -10.14 -3.98
N VAL A 46 -21.87 -10.02 -2.98
CA VAL A 46 -22.04 -10.59 -1.65
C VAL A 46 -22.68 -9.58 -0.71
N LEU A 47 -22.18 -8.36 -0.74
CA LEU A 47 -22.65 -7.25 0.09
C LEU A 47 -22.38 -5.93 -0.62
N ASN A 48 -23.38 -5.06 -0.74
CA ASN A 48 -23.24 -3.73 -1.36
C ASN A 48 -24.11 -2.66 -0.70
N SER A 49 -24.57 -2.93 0.52
CA SER A 49 -25.37 -1.98 1.30
C SER A 49 -25.06 -2.10 2.78
N GLY A 50 -25.20 -0.99 3.51
CA GLY A 50 -24.95 -0.93 4.95
C GLY A 50 -23.47 -0.92 5.34
N ILE A 51 -22.53 -0.92 4.39
CA ILE A 51 -21.09 -0.77 4.58
C ILE A 51 -20.58 0.48 3.86
N ILE A 52 -19.55 1.11 4.41
CA ILE A 52 -18.97 2.35 3.87
C ILE A 52 -17.45 2.23 3.83
N GLN A 53 -16.88 2.47 2.67
CA GLN A 53 -15.42 2.38 2.45
C GLN A 53 -14.81 1.08 3.00
N PRO A 54 -15.32 -0.09 2.59
CA PRO A 54 -14.76 -1.36 3.03
C PRO A 54 -13.31 -1.47 2.56
N ILE A 55 -12.41 -1.82 3.49
CA ILE A 55 -10.97 -1.94 3.24
C ILE A 55 -10.49 -3.40 3.32
N GLY A 56 -11.27 -4.28 3.90
CA GLY A 56 -10.92 -5.69 4.06
C GLY A 56 -12.10 -6.56 4.43
N ILE A 57 -11.95 -7.84 4.19
CA ILE A 57 -12.81 -8.94 4.62
C ILE A 57 -11.96 -9.97 5.35
N VAL A 58 -12.48 -10.54 6.45
CA VAL A 58 -11.76 -11.56 7.22
C VAL A 58 -12.71 -12.71 7.56
N PHE A 59 -12.43 -13.88 7.00
CA PHE A 59 -13.20 -15.07 7.29
C PHE A 59 -12.82 -15.66 8.65
N ILE A 60 -13.82 -16.23 9.33
CA ILE A 60 -13.64 -16.86 10.64
C ILE A 60 -13.31 -18.33 10.41
N PRO A 61 -12.15 -18.84 10.83
CA PRO A 61 -11.77 -20.23 10.67
C PRO A 61 -12.83 -21.18 11.27
N GLY A 62 -13.25 -22.18 10.47
CA GLY A 62 -14.27 -23.14 10.84
C GLY A 62 -15.73 -22.66 10.69
N ALA A 63 -15.95 -21.39 10.36
CA ALA A 63 -17.26 -20.86 10.02
C ALA A 63 -17.55 -20.97 8.50
N PRO A 64 -18.83 -20.96 8.07
CA PRO A 64 -19.16 -20.90 6.65
C PRO A 64 -18.73 -19.58 5.99
N ALA A 65 -18.60 -19.59 4.67
CA ALA A 65 -18.20 -18.40 3.90
C ALA A 65 -19.21 -17.22 3.97
N THR A 66 -20.35 -17.44 4.57
CA THR A 66 -21.37 -16.41 4.89
C THR A 66 -21.11 -15.69 6.21
N ASP A 67 -20.05 -16.11 6.94
CA ASP A 67 -19.74 -15.61 8.27
C ASP A 67 -18.34 -14.98 8.27
N PHE A 68 -18.26 -13.63 8.32
CA PHE A 68 -17.00 -12.91 8.20
C PHE A 68 -17.06 -11.52 8.88
N PHE A 69 -15.91 -10.90 9.01
CA PHE A 69 -15.79 -9.49 9.36
C PHE A 69 -15.57 -8.64 8.11
N VAL A 70 -16.14 -7.42 8.14
CA VAL A 70 -15.86 -6.36 7.15
C VAL A 70 -15.21 -5.19 7.89
N LEU A 71 -14.14 -4.65 7.34
CA LEU A 71 -13.41 -3.53 7.90
C LEU A 71 -13.82 -2.26 7.16
N GLU A 72 -14.26 -1.23 7.89
CA GLU A 72 -14.58 0.09 7.33
C GLU A 72 -13.46 1.09 7.65
N LYS A 73 -12.83 1.59 6.59
CA LYS A 73 -11.60 2.40 6.69
C LYS A 73 -11.77 3.68 7.50
N ALA A 74 -12.81 4.45 7.22
CA ALA A 74 -12.97 5.81 7.74
C ALA A 74 -13.71 5.87 9.08
N SER A 75 -14.55 4.88 9.36
CA SER A 75 -15.32 4.79 10.59
C SER A 75 -14.66 3.93 11.68
N GLY A 76 -13.51 3.31 11.40
CA GLY A 76 -12.82 2.46 12.36
C GLY A 76 -13.57 1.19 12.75
N ARG A 77 -14.68 0.86 12.07
CA ARG A 77 -15.56 -0.23 12.44
C ARG A 77 -15.13 -1.57 11.86
N VAL A 78 -15.17 -2.59 12.71
CA VAL A 78 -15.15 -3.99 12.31
C VAL A 78 -16.57 -4.50 12.36
N ARG A 79 -17.21 -4.59 11.19
CA ARG A 79 -18.60 -5.05 11.05
C ARG A 79 -18.64 -6.58 11.04
N ARG A 80 -19.72 -7.14 11.54
CA ARG A 80 -19.94 -8.59 11.57
C ARG A 80 -21.03 -8.99 10.57
N VAL A 81 -20.76 -10.00 9.74
CA VAL A 81 -21.76 -10.66 8.89
C VAL A 81 -21.96 -12.08 9.40
N ILE A 82 -23.20 -12.52 9.57
CA ILE A 82 -23.59 -13.85 10.03
C ILE A 82 -24.68 -14.39 9.10
N GLY A 83 -24.47 -15.57 8.53
CA GLY A 83 -25.40 -16.16 7.57
C GLY A 83 -25.65 -15.27 6.34
N GLY A 84 -24.66 -14.45 5.94
CA GLY A 84 -24.80 -13.47 4.87
C GLY A 84 -25.50 -12.17 5.25
N VAL A 85 -25.91 -12.01 6.51
CA VAL A 85 -26.63 -10.82 7.00
C VAL A 85 -25.72 -9.93 7.83
N LEU A 86 -25.60 -8.65 7.43
CA LEU A 86 -24.87 -7.64 8.19
C LEU A 86 -25.54 -7.37 9.54
N GLN A 87 -24.77 -7.50 10.63
CA GLN A 87 -25.27 -7.30 11.98
C GLN A 87 -25.32 -5.82 12.34
N GLN A 88 -26.26 -5.44 13.22
CA GLN A 88 -26.41 -4.06 13.70
C GLN A 88 -25.33 -3.65 14.69
N THR A 89 -24.81 -4.61 15.46
CA THR A 89 -23.75 -4.38 16.44
C THR A 89 -22.40 -4.63 15.80
N ASP A 90 -21.50 -3.67 15.94
CA ASP A 90 -20.12 -3.78 15.47
C ASP A 90 -19.31 -4.70 16.39
N ALA A 91 -18.40 -5.47 15.81
CA ALA A 91 -17.47 -6.29 16.59
C ALA A 91 -16.41 -5.42 17.28
N LEU A 92 -16.06 -4.28 16.68
CA LEU A 92 -15.15 -3.28 17.20
C LEU A 92 -15.47 -1.92 16.57
N ASP A 93 -15.29 -0.85 17.34
CA ASP A 93 -15.37 0.54 16.87
C ASP A 93 -14.20 1.32 17.46
N LEU A 94 -13.31 1.83 16.59
CA LEU A 94 -12.08 2.54 16.96
C LEU A 94 -12.16 3.98 16.46
N GLY A 95 -11.81 4.93 17.31
CA GLY A 95 -11.66 6.32 16.89
C GLY A 95 -10.44 6.52 15.98
N VAL A 96 -10.64 6.51 14.68
CA VAL A 96 -9.56 6.55 13.68
C VAL A 96 -9.30 7.93 13.12
N ASN A 97 -8.05 8.21 12.75
CA ASN A 97 -7.73 9.28 11.81
C ASN A 97 -7.70 8.70 10.40
N SER A 98 -8.63 9.11 9.55
CA SER A 98 -8.84 8.53 8.22
C SER A 98 -8.37 9.42 7.07
N ASN A 99 -7.57 10.45 7.34
CA ASN A 99 -7.03 11.32 6.31
C ASN A 99 -6.21 10.53 5.28
N SER A 100 -6.51 10.72 3.99
CA SER A 100 -5.87 10.03 2.88
C SER A 100 -5.88 8.49 3.06
N GLU A 101 -4.71 7.85 3.19
CA GLU A 101 -4.60 6.38 3.33
C GLU A 101 -4.69 5.90 4.79
N ARG A 102 -4.77 6.79 5.78
CA ARG A 102 -4.96 6.46 7.19
C ARG A 102 -6.34 5.89 7.45
N GLY A 103 -6.53 5.31 8.63
CA GLY A 103 -7.81 4.76 9.10
C GLY A 103 -7.64 3.37 9.68
N LEU A 104 -8.71 2.58 9.68
CA LEU A 104 -8.65 1.13 9.89
C LEU A 104 -8.13 0.49 8.61
N LEU A 105 -7.02 -0.27 8.66
CA LEU A 105 -6.34 -0.71 7.44
C LEU A 105 -6.34 -2.23 7.26
N SER A 106 -6.18 -3.00 8.35
CA SER A 106 -6.11 -4.46 8.28
C SER A 106 -6.52 -5.12 9.58
N LEU A 107 -7.04 -6.33 9.51
CA LEU A 107 -7.24 -7.25 10.61
C LEU A 107 -6.81 -8.64 10.18
N VAL A 108 -6.04 -9.32 11.03
CA VAL A 108 -5.71 -10.73 10.85
C VAL A 108 -6.02 -11.50 12.13
N LEU A 109 -6.49 -12.73 11.99
CA LEU A 109 -6.73 -13.62 13.12
C LEU A 109 -5.47 -14.44 13.43
N HIS A 110 -5.29 -14.80 14.68
CA HIS A 110 -4.19 -15.68 15.10
C HIS A 110 -4.26 -17.02 14.32
N PRO A 111 -3.13 -17.63 13.88
CA PRO A 111 -3.15 -18.87 13.09
C PRO A 111 -3.93 -20.02 13.73
N ASN A 112 -3.96 -20.09 15.07
CA ASN A 112 -4.71 -21.08 15.84
C ASN A 112 -6.10 -20.59 16.28
N PHE A 113 -6.66 -19.58 15.61
CA PHE A 113 -8.03 -19.14 15.89
C PHE A 113 -9.04 -20.24 15.53
N PRO A 114 -10.09 -20.53 16.35
CA PRO A 114 -10.51 -19.82 17.56
C PRO A 114 -9.90 -20.34 18.86
N ALA A 115 -9.06 -21.37 18.84
CA ALA A 115 -8.44 -21.91 20.07
C ALA A 115 -7.57 -20.86 20.76
N THR A 116 -6.88 -20.02 19.98
CA THR A 116 -6.22 -18.80 20.44
C THR A 116 -7.02 -17.62 19.88
N PRO A 117 -7.97 -17.05 20.65
CA PRO A 117 -9.00 -16.15 20.11
C PRO A 117 -8.50 -14.71 19.98
N TYR A 118 -7.35 -14.51 19.37
CA TYR A 118 -6.77 -13.18 19.15
C TYR A 118 -6.98 -12.69 17.72
N ALA A 119 -7.31 -11.40 17.61
CA ALA A 119 -7.30 -10.62 16.36
C ALA A 119 -6.28 -9.48 16.48
N TYR A 120 -5.55 -9.22 15.41
CA TYR A 120 -4.55 -8.16 15.32
C TYR A 120 -5.08 -7.10 14.37
N VAL A 121 -5.13 -5.86 14.80
CA VAL A 121 -5.73 -4.76 14.06
C VAL A 121 -4.68 -3.71 13.75
N ARG A 122 -4.53 -3.36 12.49
CA ARG A 122 -3.70 -2.25 12.01
C ARG A 122 -4.57 -1.04 11.74
N TRP A 123 -4.32 0.06 12.42
CA TRP A 123 -5.14 1.26 12.36
C TRP A 123 -4.35 2.52 12.67
N THR A 124 -4.88 3.69 12.28
CA THR A 124 -4.31 4.99 12.65
C THR A 124 -5.19 5.63 13.73
N GLU A 125 -4.64 5.76 14.92
CA GLU A 125 -5.34 6.30 16.09
C GLU A 125 -5.59 7.79 15.94
N SER A 126 -6.84 8.21 16.16
CA SER A 126 -7.18 9.61 16.40
C SER A 126 -6.90 9.97 17.87
N ASN A 127 -6.17 11.05 18.10
CA ASN A 127 -5.90 11.53 19.47
C ASN A 127 -7.10 12.25 20.12
N THR A 128 -8.24 12.31 19.43
CA THR A 128 -9.48 12.87 19.96
C THR A 128 -10.38 11.81 20.62
N GLY A 129 -10.08 10.53 20.42
CA GLY A 129 -10.94 9.42 20.82
C GLY A 129 -12.18 9.22 19.96
N ALA A 130 -12.32 9.96 18.86
CA ALA A 130 -13.37 9.85 17.84
C ALA A 130 -12.77 9.90 16.44
N ASP A 131 -13.55 9.56 15.42
CA ASP A 131 -13.12 9.66 14.03
C ASP A 131 -12.71 11.08 13.67
N ALA A 132 -11.61 11.20 12.93
CA ALA A 132 -11.00 12.46 12.59
C ALA A 132 -10.32 12.42 11.22
N VAL A 133 -10.09 13.61 10.64
CA VAL A 133 -9.46 13.77 9.33
C VAL A 133 -8.34 14.82 9.31
N LEU A 134 -8.09 15.51 10.42
CA LEU A 134 -7.05 16.53 10.47
C LEU A 134 -5.72 15.92 10.93
N VAL A 135 -4.62 16.37 10.35
CA VAL A 135 -3.27 15.90 10.72
C VAL A 135 -2.92 16.23 12.18
N SER A 136 -3.46 17.33 12.71
CA SER A 136 -3.30 17.68 14.13
C SER A 136 -4.01 16.71 15.08
N GLN A 137 -4.89 15.87 14.56
CA GLN A 137 -5.67 14.88 15.31
C GLN A 137 -5.06 13.47 15.22
N VAL A 138 -3.79 13.35 14.90
CA VAL A 138 -3.03 12.09 14.95
C VAL A 138 -1.75 12.28 15.74
N GLY A 139 -1.44 11.32 16.60
CA GLY A 139 -0.17 11.29 17.35
C GLY A 139 1.02 10.96 16.44
N LEU A 140 2.24 11.28 16.89
CA LEU A 140 3.46 10.97 16.14
C LEU A 140 3.56 9.47 15.81
N LEU A 141 3.29 8.61 16.80
CA LEU A 141 3.23 7.15 16.66
C LEU A 141 1.79 6.64 16.53
N GLY A 142 0.95 7.36 15.79
CA GLY A 142 -0.47 7.04 15.65
C GLY A 142 -0.78 5.82 14.79
N ASN A 143 0.17 5.32 14.01
CA ASN A 143 0.00 4.09 13.23
C ASN A 143 0.25 2.88 14.14
N ARG A 144 -0.80 2.18 14.54
CA ARG A 144 -0.77 1.13 15.57
C ARG A 144 -1.03 -0.25 15.00
N VAL A 145 -0.46 -1.24 15.64
CA VAL A 145 -0.90 -2.64 15.60
C VAL A 145 -1.23 -3.04 17.02
N ASP A 146 -2.49 -3.37 17.25
CA ASP A 146 -2.97 -3.79 18.57
C ASP A 146 -3.62 -5.18 18.47
N ARG A 147 -3.51 -5.95 19.57
CA ARG A 147 -4.14 -7.25 19.72
C ARG A 147 -5.43 -7.11 20.53
N PHE A 148 -6.45 -7.79 20.04
CA PHE A 148 -7.77 -7.85 20.65
C PHE A 148 -8.15 -9.30 20.93
N LEU A 149 -8.89 -9.52 22.00
CA LEU A 149 -9.48 -10.80 22.37
C LEU A 149 -10.87 -10.90 21.76
N TRP A 150 -11.13 -11.95 20.99
CA TRP A 150 -12.45 -12.27 20.47
C TRP A 150 -13.35 -12.91 21.51
N ASN A 151 -14.54 -12.35 21.71
CA ASN A 151 -15.58 -12.89 22.56
C ASN A 151 -16.77 -13.36 21.72
N PRO A 152 -16.88 -14.67 21.40
CA PRO A 152 -17.93 -15.19 20.52
C PRO A 152 -19.32 -15.09 21.14
N GLY A 153 -19.45 -15.05 22.48
CA GLY A 153 -20.74 -14.99 23.16
C GLY A 153 -21.51 -13.69 22.93
N VAL A 154 -20.77 -12.60 22.66
CA VAL A 154 -21.32 -11.26 22.38
C VAL A 154 -20.88 -10.70 21.03
N ASN A 155 -20.12 -11.47 20.24
CA ASN A 155 -19.58 -11.07 18.94
C ASN A 155 -18.75 -9.77 18.97
N THR A 156 -17.92 -9.59 19.98
CA THR A 156 -17.09 -8.38 20.15
C THR A 156 -15.61 -8.70 20.30
N LEU A 157 -14.79 -7.72 19.94
CA LEU A 157 -13.35 -7.69 20.15
C LEU A 157 -13.03 -6.72 21.27
N THR A 158 -12.28 -7.17 22.28
CA THR A 158 -11.87 -6.33 23.42
C THR A 158 -10.34 -6.17 23.39
N PHE A 159 -9.85 -4.94 23.63
CA PHE A 159 -8.42 -4.65 23.66
C PHE A 159 -7.67 -5.55 24.66
N ASP A 160 -6.60 -6.18 24.21
CA ASP A 160 -5.69 -6.98 25.03
C ASP A 160 -4.36 -6.23 25.26
N ARG A 161 -3.64 -5.91 24.20
CA ARG A 161 -2.37 -5.18 24.30
C ARG A 161 -1.95 -4.52 22.99
N ALA A 162 -1.06 -3.53 23.13
CA ALA A 162 -0.32 -2.99 21.99
C ALA A 162 0.77 -3.98 21.53
N ILE A 163 0.90 -4.18 20.23
CA ILE A 163 1.93 -5.01 19.61
C ILE A 163 3.09 -4.14 19.12
N THR A 164 2.81 -3.11 18.34
CA THR A 164 3.80 -2.15 17.86
C THR A 164 3.12 -0.87 17.41
N ALA A 165 3.91 0.19 17.26
CA ALA A 165 3.46 1.45 16.68
C ALA A 165 4.51 1.97 15.71
N PHE A 166 4.03 2.73 14.70
CA PHE A 166 4.85 3.37 13.69
C PHE A 166 4.50 4.84 13.60
N ARG A 167 5.42 5.60 13.01
CA ARG A 167 5.19 7.01 12.74
C ARG A 167 3.96 7.20 11.84
N ALA A 168 3.09 8.13 12.19
CA ALA A 168 1.88 8.47 11.43
C ALA A 168 1.95 9.86 10.80
N ARG A 169 2.90 10.71 11.22
CA ARG A 169 3.13 12.03 10.65
C ARG A 169 4.59 12.44 10.78
N GLN A 170 5.00 13.43 10.00
CA GLN A 170 6.30 14.06 10.11
C GLN A 170 6.28 15.13 11.22
N THR A 171 7.42 15.40 11.84
CA THR A 171 7.53 16.42 12.90
C THR A 171 8.04 17.76 12.40
N ASP A 172 8.71 17.76 11.25
CA ASP A 172 9.24 18.95 10.64
C ASP A 172 8.38 19.41 9.46
N ASN A 173 8.20 20.69 9.37
CA ASN A 173 7.45 21.37 8.32
C ASN A 173 8.37 22.23 7.46
N VAL A 174 9.58 21.73 7.19
CA VAL A 174 10.60 22.49 6.49
C VAL A 174 10.52 22.24 4.99
N ALA A 175 10.35 23.31 4.21
CA ALA A 175 10.45 23.24 2.75
C ALA A 175 11.85 22.80 2.32
N VAL A 176 11.93 21.92 1.33
CA VAL A 176 13.22 21.55 0.72
C VAL A 176 13.75 22.75 -0.08
N PRO A 177 15.01 23.17 0.12
CA PRO A 177 15.60 24.25 -0.67
C PRO A 177 15.49 24.00 -2.17
N GLY A 178 14.93 24.96 -2.91
CA GLY A 178 14.69 24.84 -4.36
C GLY A 178 13.38 24.16 -4.74
N HIS A 179 12.56 23.74 -3.78
CA HIS A 179 11.24 23.14 -4.01
C HIS A 179 10.17 23.89 -3.23
N PRO A 180 9.78 25.10 -3.67
CA PRO A 180 8.71 25.86 -3.03
C PRO A 180 7.39 25.09 -3.11
N GLY A 181 6.63 25.08 -2.02
CA GLY A 181 5.39 24.31 -1.90
C GLY A 181 5.55 22.95 -1.20
N THR A 182 6.76 22.57 -0.80
CA THR A 182 7.03 21.35 -0.04
C THR A 182 7.05 21.58 1.47
N ALA A 183 6.48 22.68 1.94
CA ALA A 183 6.51 23.08 3.35
C ALA A 183 5.77 22.10 4.29
N ASN A 184 4.89 21.25 3.77
CA ASN A 184 4.13 20.24 4.53
C ASN A 184 4.43 18.81 4.08
N PRO A 185 5.68 18.36 4.12
CA PRO A 185 5.99 17.00 3.75
C PRO A 185 5.36 16.03 4.75
N GLY A 186 4.55 15.09 4.27
CA GLY A 186 4.04 14.00 5.09
C GLY A 186 2.83 14.29 5.96
N GLU A 187 2.26 15.47 5.91
CA GLU A 187 0.99 15.75 6.61
C GLU A 187 -0.22 15.12 5.93
N ASN A 188 -0.09 14.70 4.68
CA ASN A 188 -1.23 14.24 3.88
C ASN A 188 -1.71 12.81 4.21
N GLY A 189 -1.01 12.06 5.05
CA GLY A 189 -1.41 10.71 5.43
C GLY A 189 -1.26 9.66 4.34
N ASN A 190 -0.38 9.87 3.38
CA ASN A 190 -0.08 8.95 2.30
C ASN A 190 0.87 7.82 2.73
N HIS A 191 0.92 6.75 1.96
CA HIS A 191 1.86 5.64 2.05
C HIS A 191 1.98 5.06 3.47
N ASN A 192 0.84 4.72 4.04
CA ASN A 192 0.82 4.03 5.33
C ASN A 192 0.96 2.51 5.19
N GLY A 193 0.90 1.98 3.96
CA GLY A 193 0.82 0.55 3.73
C GLY A 193 -0.39 -0.04 4.44
N GLY A 194 -0.13 -0.85 5.46
CA GLY A 194 -1.17 -1.28 6.41
C GLY A 194 -1.56 -2.73 6.31
N VAL A 195 -1.11 -3.44 5.28
CA VAL A 195 -1.38 -4.87 5.14
C VAL A 195 -0.58 -5.66 6.18
N MET A 196 -1.21 -6.67 6.75
CA MET A 196 -0.62 -7.62 7.69
C MET A 196 -0.93 -9.04 7.27
N ARG A 197 -0.01 -9.97 7.56
CA ARG A 197 -0.21 -11.42 7.40
C ARG A 197 0.54 -12.19 8.47
N PHE A 198 -0.02 -13.31 8.90
CA PHE A 198 0.76 -14.33 9.59
C PHE A 198 1.46 -15.19 8.54
N GLY A 199 2.77 -15.37 8.73
CA GLY A 199 3.55 -16.30 7.90
C GLY A 199 3.36 -17.76 8.30
N PRO A 200 3.82 -18.70 7.45
CA PRO A 200 3.80 -20.13 7.78
C PRO A 200 4.68 -20.48 8.99
N ASP A 201 5.57 -19.58 9.37
CA ASP A 201 6.40 -19.65 10.59
C ASP A 201 5.67 -19.17 11.86
N GLY A 202 4.40 -18.80 11.75
CA GLY A 202 3.58 -18.27 12.84
C GLY A 202 3.94 -16.86 13.30
N LYS A 203 4.76 -16.11 12.54
CA LYS A 203 5.12 -14.74 12.85
C LYS A 203 4.21 -13.76 12.15
N LEU A 204 4.01 -12.60 12.78
CA LEU A 204 3.24 -11.49 12.23
C LEU A 204 4.14 -10.60 11.36
N TYR A 205 3.79 -10.47 10.09
CA TYR A 205 4.44 -9.57 9.15
C TYR A 205 3.55 -8.34 8.95
N VAL A 206 4.16 -7.15 9.04
CA VAL A 206 3.45 -5.86 8.94
C VAL A 206 4.18 -4.99 7.94
N PHE A 207 3.50 -4.57 6.88
CA PHE A 207 4.01 -3.61 5.92
C PHE A 207 3.77 -2.19 6.41
N MET A 208 4.81 -1.38 6.39
CA MET A 208 4.74 0.07 6.63
C MET A 208 5.36 0.80 5.44
N GLY A 209 4.57 1.64 4.78
CA GLY A 209 5.04 2.45 3.66
C GLY A 209 5.96 3.60 4.08
N ASP A 210 6.50 4.35 3.11
CA ASP A 210 7.47 5.42 3.32
C ASP A 210 6.84 6.76 3.75
N GLN A 211 5.53 6.78 4.01
CA GLN A 211 4.71 7.94 4.39
C GLN A 211 4.64 9.05 3.32
N GLY A 212 4.89 8.71 2.06
CA GLY A 212 4.72 9.59 0.90
C GLY A 212 5.76 10.69 0.76
N ARG A 213 6.72 10.80 1.69
CA ARG A 213 7.67 11.91 1.70
C ARG A 213 9.09 11.49 2.06
N ARG A 214 9.27 10.25 2.51
CA ARG A 214 10.55 9.74 3.00
C ARG A 214 10.79 8.31 2.57
N GLY A 215 11.79 8.08 1.76
CA GLY A 215 12.38 6.76 1.61
C GLY A 215 13.30 6.52 2.79
N TRP A 216 12.85 5.79 3.76
CA TRP A 216 13.40 5.74 5.11
C TRP A 216 14.93 5.64 5.21
N MET A 217 15.56 4.60 4.71
CA MET A 217 17.02 4.44 4.87
C MET A 217 17.83 4.93 3.69
N GLN A 218 17.23 5.16 2.54
CA GLN A 218 17.96 5.39 1.29
C GLN A 218 17.73 6.76 0.65
N ASN A 219 17.01 7.66 1.29
CA ASN A 219 16.80 9.02 0.79
C ASN A 219 17.98 9.98 1.06
N LEU A 220 18.96 9.55 1.81
CA LEU A 220 20.16 10.30 2.11
C LEU A 220 21.40 9.65 1.47
N PRO A 221 22.39 10.42 0.99
CA PRO A 221 23.58 9.85 0.33
C PRO A 221 24.35 8.83 1.16
N ASN A 222 24.33 8.98 2.49
CA ASN A 222 25.06 8.10 3.41
C ASN A 222 24.08 7.40 4.39
N GLY A 223 22.79 7.38 4.06
CA GLY A 223 21.76 6.84 4.93
C GLY A 223 21.50 7.67 6.18
N PRO A 224 20.66 7.19 7.08
CA PRO A 224 20.21 7.93 8.28
C PRO A 224 21.21 7.92 9.43
N PHE A 225 22.36 7.26 9.32
CA PHE A 225 23.36 7.15 10.37
C PHE A 225 24.31 8.34 10.48
N VAL A 226 24.26 9.24 9.50
CA VAL A 226 25.08 10.47 9.48
C VAL A 226 24.21 11.69 9.67
N SER A 227 24.84 12.81 10.04
CA SER A 227 24.13 14.08 10.17
C SER A 227 23.39 14.43 8.89
N ALA A 228 22.09 14.50 8.96
CA ALA A 228 21.23 14.91 7.85
C ALA A 228 20.93 16.42 7.96
N PRO A 229 20.57 17.06 6.83
CA PRO A 229 20.09 18.46 6.84
C PRO A 229 18.87 18.65 7.74
N PHE A 230 18.09 17.59 7.95
CA PHE A 230 16.90 17.58 8.77
C PHE A 230 17.07 16.53 9.87
N ALA A 231 16.98 16.95 11.13
CA ALA A 231 17.15 16.08 12.29
C ALA A 231 16.19 14.88 12.27
N ASP A 232 14.99 15.09 11.72
CA ASP A 232 13.95 14.07 11.59
C ASP A 232 14.27 12.98 10.54
N ASP A 233 15.34 13.09 9.79
CA ASP A 233 15.78 12.12 8.79
C ASP A 233 16.90 11.20 9.28
N THR A 234 17.37 11.36 10.52
CA THR A 234 18.46 10.56 11.08
C THR A 234 17.98 9.60 12.15
N PHE A 235 18.68 8.47 12.30
CA PHE A 235 18.57 7.68 13.53
C PHE A 235 19.01 8.53 14.73
N GLY A 236 18.28 8.41 15.83
CA GLY A 236 18.49 9.27 16.98
C GLY A 236 17.91 10.67 16.77
N GLY A 237 17.04 10.87 15.78
CA GLY A 237 16.25 12.07 15.58
C GLY A 237 15.25 12.31 16.70
N PRO A 238 14.23 13.19 16.47
CA PRO A 238 13.30 13.54 17.53
C PRO A 238 12.61 12.33 18.15
N ALA A 239 12.68 12.21 19.48
CA ALA A 239 11.92 11.21 20.22
C ALA A 239 10.40 11.45 20.02
N PRO A 240 9.53 10.39 20.06
CA PRO A 240 9.82 9.03 20.53
C PRO A 240 10.23 8.05 19.44
N ASP A 241 10.30 8.43 18.19
CA ASP A 241 10.64 7.51 17.10
C ASP A 241 11.92 7.95 16.39
N ASN A 242 13.02 7.40 16.83
CA ASN A 242 14.34 7.73 16.32
C ASN A 242 14.76 6.91 15.09
N ALA A 243 14.05 5.84 14.77
CA ALA A 243 14.46 4.95 13.70
C ALA A 243 13.60 5.07 12.45
N HIS A 244 12.48 5.79 12.51
CA HIS A 244 11.59 6.01 11.36
C HIS A 244 11.30 4.72 10.58
N LEU A 245 10.68 3.73 11.22
CA LEU A 245 10.28 2.47 10.57
C LEU A 245 9.26 2.73 9.47
N SER A 246 9.72 3.22 8.34
CA SER A 246 8.96 3.48 7.13
C SER A 246 9.66 2.91 5.90
N GLY A 247 8.89 2.45 4.91
CA GLY A 247 9.42 1.71 3.77
C GLY A 247 9.97 0.33 4.19
N VAL A 248 9.30 -0.36 5.11
CA VAL A 248 9.77 -1.62 5.70
C VAL A 248 8.65 -2.67 5.81
N ILE A 249 9.05 -3.93 5.81
CA ILE A 249 8.25 -5.02 6.36
C ILE A 249 8.91 -5.44 7.67
N VAL A 250 8.15 -5.38 8.78
CA VAL A 250 8.62 -5.89 10.07
C VAL A 250 8.07 -7.28 10.32
N ARG A 251 8.83 -8.12 11.05
CA ARG A 251 8.44 -9.47 11.46
C ARG A 251 8.54 -9.59 12.97
N LEU A 252 7.43 -9.96 13.60
CA LEU A 252 7.26 -9.99 15.04
C LEU A 252 6.67 -11.33 15.51
N ASN A 253 6.91 -11.69 16.75
CA ASN A 253 6.12 -12.72 17.44
C ASN A 253 4.68 -12.20 17.65
N ASP A 254 3.76 -13.09 17.92
CA ASP A 254 2.34 -12.81 18.16
C ASP A 254 2.10 -11.92 19.41
N ASP A 255 3.07 -11.81 20.30
CA ASP A 255 3.05 -10.95 21.48
C ASP A 255 3.75 -9.59 21.29
N GLY A 256 4.30 -9.34 20.07
CA GLY A 256 5.02 -8.12 19.70
C GLY A 256 6.52 -8.17 19.99
N THR A 257 7.03 -9.23 20.61
CA THR A 257 8.48 -9.40 20.82
C THR A 257 9.19 -9.68 19.47
N VAL A 258 10.49 -9.43 19.43
CA VAL A 258 11.29 -9.58 18.22
C VAL A 258 11.86 -10.98 18.12
N PRO A 259 11.62 -11.72 17.02
CA PRO A 259 12.27 -13.02 16.78
C PRO A 259 13.79 -12.86 16.65
N ALA A 260 14.55 -13.71 17.37
CA ALA A 260 16.01 -13.66 17.35
C ALA A 260 16.62 -14.08 15.99
N ASP A 261 15.84 -14.73 15.16
CA ASP A 261 16.16 -15.15 13.79
C ASP A 261 15.78 -14.11 12.72
N ASN A 262 15.39 -12.90 13.11
CA ASN A 262 15.20 -11.81 12.16
C ASN A 262 16.54 -11.47 11.48
N PRO A 263 16.52 -11.16 10.16
CA PRO A 263 17.74 -10.99 9.37
C PRO A 263 18.66 -9.88 9.90
N PHE A 264 18.09 -8.84 10.52
CA PHE A 264 18.85 -7.71 11.06
C PHE A 264 18.95 -7.71 12.58
N PHE A 265 18.63 -8.83 13.26
CA PHE A 265 18.67 -8.89 14.73
C PHE A 265 20.07 -8.57 15.28
N ALA A 266 21.11 -9.19 14.72
CA ALA A 266 22.49 -8.94 15.12
C ALA A 266 22.97 -7.53 14.76
N ALA A 267 22.61 -7.02 13.57
CA ALA A 267 22.93 -5.66 13.14
C ALA A 267 22.30 -4.62 14.08
N GLY A 268 21.04 -4.79 14.44
CA GLY A 268 20.34 -3.93 15.39
C GLY A 268 20.96 -3.99 16.79
N ALA A 269 21.34 -5.18 17.26
CA ALA A 269 22.03 -5.34 18.54
C ALA A 269 23.37 -4.57 18.57
N ALA A 270 24.11 -4.58 17.47
CA ALA A 270 25.37 -3.84 17.34
C ALA A 270 25.18 -2.31 17.31
N ILE A 271 24.08 -1.82 16.71
CA ILE A 271 23.71 -0.40 16.71
C ILE A 271 23.31 0.04 18.12
N GLY A 272 22.52 -0.76 18.83
CA GLY A 272 22.04 -0.47 20.17
C GLY A 272 21.01 0.65 20.26
N GLY A 273 20.47 0.91 21.46
CA GLY A 273 19.47 1.94 21.71
C GLY A 273 18.15 1.71 20.98
N GLU A 274 17.33 2.75 20.85
CA GLU A 274 16.03 2.68 20.16
C GLU A 274 16.16 2.38 18.66
N ALA A 275 17.17 2.96 18.01
CA ALA A 275 17.44 2.69 16.60
C ALA A 275 17.78 1.22 16.36
N GLY A 276 18.62 0.63 17.20
CA GLY A 276 18.95 -0.79 17.13
C GLY A 276 17.74 -1.69 17.40
N ALA A 277 16.94 -1.37 18.39
CA ALA A 277 15.71 -2.10 18.70
C ALA A 277 14.68 -2.04 17.55
N ALA A 278 14.62 -0.93 16.82
CA ALA A 278 13.78 -0.80 15.63
C ALA A 278 14.33 -1.66 14.48
N ILE A 279 15.64 -1.61 14.21
CA ILE A 279 16.31 -2.42 13.16
C ILE A 279 16.11 -3.91 13.39
N GLN A 280 16.14 -4.38 14.64
CA GLN A 280 15.88 -5.79 14.97
C GLN A 280 14.53 -6.31 14.49
N ARG A 281 13.52 -5.44 14.35
CA ARG A 281 12.17 -5.81 13.87
C ARG A 281 12.11 -5.99 12.36
N VAL A 282 13.04 -5.38 11.61
CA VAL A 282 12.99 -5.31 10.14
C VAL A 282 13.24 -6.69 9.53
N PHE A 283 12.33 -7.11 8.64
CA PHE A 283 12.47 -8.30 7.78
C PHE A 283 13.05 -7.92 6.42
N SER A 284 12.51 -6.85 5.82
CA SER A 284 12.98 -6.24 4.57
C SER A 284 12.75 -4.73 4.60
N TYR A 285 13.47 -4.00 3.75
CA TYR A 285 13.36 -2.55 3.65
C TYR A 285 13.59 -2.06 2.23
N GLY A 286 13.51 -0.75 2.01
CA GLY A 286 13.63 -0.17 0.67
C GLY A 286 12.34 -0.32 -0.12
N HIS A 287 11.19 -0.24 0.55
CA HIS A 287 9.85 -0.26 -0.01
C HIS A 287 9.24 1.14 -0.04
N ARG A 288 8.35 1.40 -1.02
CA ARG A 288 7.60 2.65 -1.10
C ARG A 288 6.24 2.53 -0.44
N ASN A 289 5.30 1.82 -1.06
CA ASN A 289 3.94 1.71 -0.54
C ASN A 289 3.23 0.48 -1.11
N GLY A 290 3.01 -0.53 -0.30
CA GLY A 290 2.33 -1.78 -0.67
C GLY A 290 0.98 -1.92 0.03
N PHE A 291 -0.03 -2.33 -0.74
CA PHE A 291 -1.36 -2.67 -0.23
C PHE A 291 -1.64 -4.17 -0.31
N GLY A 292 -0.90 -4.90 -1.12
CA GLY A 292 -1.00 -6.34 -1.26
C GLY A 292 0.21 -7.05 -0.66
N MET A 293 -0.04 -8.06 0.17
CA MET A 293 0.97 -8.95 0.73
C MET A 293 0.35 -10.32 0.98
N ALA A 294 0.96 -11.37 0.47
CA ALA A 294 0.45 -12.73 0.62
C ALA A 294 1.58 -13.76 0.65
N PHE A 295 1.37 -14.84 1.39
CA PHE A 295 2.25 -16.01 1.34
C PHE A 295 1.74 -17.01 0.31
N ASP A 296 2.62 -17.47 -0.54
CA ASP A 296 2.33 -18.58 -1.44
C ASP A 296 2.06 -19.87 -0.63
N PRO A 297 0.88 -20.47 -0.72
CA PRO A 297 0.52 -21.63 0.09
C PRO A 297 1.32 -22.88 -0.22
N LEU A 298 2.02 -22.94 -1.37
CA LEU A 298 2.78 -24.10 -1.81
C LEU A 298 4.27 -24.02 -1.44
N SER A 299 4.86 -22.81 -1.50
CA SER A 299 6.28 -22.62 -1.19
C SER A 299 6.54 -21.92 0.14
N GLY A 300 5.54 -21.25 0.70
CA GLY A 300 5.71 -20.40 1.86
C GLY A 300 6.41 -19.07 1.56
N ALA A 301 6.70 -18.75 0.31
CA ALA A 301 7.34 -17.51 -0.07
C ALA A 301 6.40 -16.31 0.13
N LEU A 302 6.96 -15.21 0.65
CA LEU A 302 6.25 -13.95 0.79
C LEU A 302 6.33 -13.17 -0.52
N TRP A 303 5.17 -12.66 -0.94
CA TRP A 303 5.03 -11.75 -2.08
C TRP A 303 4.33 -10.48 -1.66
N GLU A 304 4.70 -9.36 -2.29
CA GLU A 304 4.04 -8.08 -2.08
C GLU A 304 3.94 -7.29 -3.38
N SER A 305 2.95 -6.39 -3.44
CA SER A 305 2.72 -5.49 -4.57
C SER A 305 2.93 -4.05 -4.15
N GLU A 306 3.71 -3.29 -4.92
CA GLU A 306 4.15 -1.96 -4.55
C GLU A 306 3.75 -0.90 -5.58
N ASN A 307 3.16 0.18 -5.09
CA ASN A 307 2.76 1.32 -5.89
C ASN A 307 3.92 2.26 -6.19
N ALA A 308 4.03 2.65 -7.45
CA ALA A 308 4.95 3.68 -7.92
C ALA A 308 4.48 5.11 -7.60
N ASP A 309 5.34 6.09 -7.89
CA ASP A 309 4.93 7.48 -8.09
C ASP A 309 4.37 7.64 -9.51
N ASP A 310 5.26 7.67 -10.49
CA ASP A 310 4.91 7.67 -11.92
C ASP A 310 5.54 6.48 -12.63
N ALA A 311 6.74 6.09 -12.21
CA ALA A 311 7.52 5.00 -12.79
C ALA A 311 7.60 3.79 -11.88
N ASN A 312 7.44 2.62 -12.48
CA ASN A 312 7.80 1.32 -11.95
C ASN A 312 6.98 0.82 -10.75
N SER A 313 5.68 0.56 -10.96
CA SER A 313 4.98 -0.36 -10.05
C SER A 313 5.64 -1.73 -10.04
N GLU A 314 5.60 -2.41 -8.90
CA GLU A 314 6.39 -3.61 -8.67
C GLU A 314 5.54 -4.76 -8.10
N LEU A 315 5.94 -5.96 -8.46
CA LEU A 315 5.58 -7.19 -7.78
C LEU A 315 6.87 -7.81 -7.26
N ASN A 316 6.98 -7.95 -5.96
CA ASN A 316 8.20 -8.37 -5.28
C ASN A 316 8.03 -9.74 -4.61
N ARG A 317 8.99 -10.64 -4.81
CA ARG A 317 9.17 -11.80 -3.94
C ARG A 317 10.11 -11.40 -2.81
N VAL A 318 9.54 -11.23 -1.62
CA VAL A 318 10.26 -10.71 -0.46
C VAL A 318 11.05 -11.80 0.24
N THR A 319 12.33 -11.58 0.39
CA THR A 319 13.24 -12.51 1.08
C THR A 319 13.79 -11.89 2.38
N PRO A 320 14.19 -12.72 3.37
CA PRO A 320 14.84 -12.20 4.57
C PRO A 320 16.05 -11.35 4.24
N GLY A 321 16.15 -10.14 4.78
CA GLY A 321 17.26 -9.24 4.52
C GLY A 321 17.22 -8.49 3.19
N MET A 322 16.12 -8.59 2.44
CA MET A 322 15.94 -7.86 1.18
C MET A 322 16.00 -6.35 1.40
N ASN A 323 16.71 -5.68 0.48
CA ASN A 323 16.60 -4.26 0.20
C ASN A 323 15.96 -4.10 -1.18
N GLY A 324 14.73 -3.57 -1.25
CA GLY A 324 13.96 -3.34 -2.49
C GLY A 324 14.48 -2.16 -3.32
N GLY A 325 15.36 -1.32 -2.76
CA GLY A 325 16.02 -0.23 -3.51
C GLY A 325 15.40 1.15 -3.35
N TRP A 326 14.11 1.25 -3.04
CA TRP A 326 13.45 2.54 -2.85
C TRP A 326 14.17 3.36 -1.77
N ILE A 327 14.54 4.61 -2.00
CA ILE A 327 14.23 5.53 -3.09
C ILE A 327 15.36 5.68 -4.12
N GLN A 328 16.47 4.99 -3.94
CA GLN A 328 17.58 5.06 -4.90
C GLN A 328 17.22 4.39 -6.24
N ILE A 329 16.36 3.36 -6.17
CA ILE A 329 15.92 2.55 -7.30
C ILE A 329 14.40 2.39 -7.19
N SER A 330 13.71 2.47 -8.32
CA SER A 330 12.35 1.99 -8.52
C SER A 330 12.33 1.18 -9.81
N GLY A 331 11.68 0.02 -9.78
CA GLY A 331 11.77 -0.96 -10.84
C GLY A 331 13.12 -1.69 -10.86
N ARG A 332 13.39 -2.38 -11.94
CA ARG A 332 14.64 -3.11 -12.11
C ARG A 332 15.83 -2.17 -12.24
N LEU A 333 16.96 -2.52 -11.61
CA LEU A 333 18.18 -1.71 -11.64
C LEU A 333 18.65 -1.39 -13.07
N SER A 334 18.42 -2.31 -14.02
CA SER A 334 18.73 -2.11 -15.43
C SER A 334 17.91 -0.98 -16.07
N ARG A 335 16.76 -0.60 -15.48
CA ARG A 335 15.82 0.42 -15.97
C ARG A 335 15.93 1.76 -15.22
N ILE A 336 17.00 2.00 -14.50
CA ILE A 336 17.21 3.24 -13.72
C ILE A 336 17.09 4.52 -14.57
N ALA A 337 17.43 4.45 -15.85
CA ALA A 337 17.27 5.57 -16.77
C ALA A 337 15.79 5.90 -17.05
N ASP A 338 14.92 4.88 -17.13
CA ASP A 338 13.47 5.08 -17.29
C ASP A 338 12.91 5.73 -16.02
N PHE A 339 13.26 5.21 -14.83
CA PHE A 339 12.89 5.81 -13.55
C PHE A 339 13.24 7.30 -13.49
N LYS A 340 14.51 7.64 -13.76
CA LYS A 340 14.95 9.05 -13.79
C LYS A 340 14.19 9.89 -14.81
N SER A 341 14.01 9.37 -16.01
CA SER A 341 13.38 10.11 -17.11
C SER A 341 11.90 10.38 -16.82
N ILE A 342 11.16 9.36 -16.41
CA ILE A 342 9.72 9.46 -16.16
C ILE A 342 9.45 10.41 -15.01
N GLU A 343 10.10 10.23 -13.87
CA GLU A 343 9.90 11.08 -12.69
C GLU A 343 10.31 12.54 -12.95
N THR A 344 11.29 12.79 -13.82
CA THR A 344 11.70 14.15 -14.17
C THR A 344 10.72 14.82 -15.13
N LEU A 345 10.11 14.05 -16.05
CA LEU A 345 9.28 14.60 -17.14
C LEU A 345 7.81 14.74 -16.74
N MET A 346 7.23 13.81 -15.97
CA MET A 346 5.79 13.73 -15.76
C MET A 346 5.23 14.90 -14.97
N PHE A 347 5.91 15.35 -13.90
CA PHE A 347 5.42 16.41 -13.03
C PHE A 347 6.41 17.56 -12.82
N GLY A 348 7.25 17.84 -13.80
CA GLY A 348 8.17 18.97 -13.70
C GLY A 348 9.11 18.87 -12.49
N SER A 349 9.57 17.67 -12.15
CA SER A 349 10.37 17.36 -10.95
C SER A 349 9.63 17.39 -9.61
N ALA A 350 8.32 17.29 -9.61
CA ALA A 350 7.49 17.28 -8.38
C ALA A 350 7.22 15.86 -7.88
N MET A 351 8.23 15.01 -7.81
CA MET A 351 8.14 13.70 -7.17
C MET A 351 7.58 13.84 -5.75
N GLN A 352 6.72 12.92 -5.30
CA GLN A 352 6.12 12.97 -3.95
C GLN A 352 7.17 12.91 -2.85
N GLN A 353 8.32 12.31 -3.12
CA GLN A 353 9.47 12.32 -2.21
C GLN A 353 10.16 13.68 -2.20
N VAL A 354 9.60 14.63 -1.47
CA VAL A 354 10.08 16.03 -1.44
C VAL A 354 11.54 16.18 -1.02
N ARG A 355 12.10 15.23 -0.28
CA ARG A 355 13.50 15.26 0.15
C ARG A 355 14.44 14.52 -0.77
N TYR A 356 13.89 13.83 -1.75
CA TYR A 356 14.64 13.16 -2.79
C TYR A 356 14.06 13.52 -4.17
N PRO A 357 14.30 14.74 -4.64
CA PRO A 357 13.74 15.20 -5.91
C PRO A 357 14.33 14.40 -7.09
N PRO A 358 13.62 14.32 -8.23
CA PRO A 358 14.04 13.54 -9.41
C PRO A 358 15.43 13.86 -9.92
N THR A 359 15.91 15.09 -9.66
CA THR A 359 17.29 15.50 -10.01
C THR A 359 18.37 14.67 -9.27
N ARG A 360 18.03 14.12 -8.10
CA ARG A 360 18.93 13.25 -7.30
C ARG A 360 18.93 11.80 -7.76
N ILE A 361 17.92 11.34 -8.49
CA ILE A 361 17.88 9.97 -9.02
C ILE A 361 19.16 9.74 -9.83
N ALA A 362 19.80 8.60 -9.60
CA ALA A 362 21.04 8.24 -10.28
C ALA A 362 20.83 8.12 -11.80
N TYR A 363 21.85 8.44 -12.56
CA TYR A 363 21.84 8.33 -14.03
C TYR A 363 22.35 6.97 -14.53
N SER A 364 22.83 6.11 -13.65
CA SER A 364 23.32 4.78 -14.00
C SER A 364 23.10 3.78 -12.87
N ALA A 365 22.99 2.50 -13.23
CA ALA A 365 22.87 1.39 -12.30
C ALA A 365 23.99 1.36 -11.26
N ALA A 366 25.24 1.55 -11.69
CA ALA A 366 26.39 1.56 -10.78
C ALA A 366 26.31 2.70 -9.75
N LEU A 367 25.85 3.88 -10.17
CA LEU A 367 25.68 5.01 -9.26
C LEU A 367 24.51 4.77 -8.29
N ALA A 368 23.39 4.22 -8.76
CA ALA A 368 22.25 3.86 -7.91
C ALA A 368 22.68 2.85 -6.84
N ALA A 369 23.32 1.77 -7.26
CA ALA A 369 23.82 0.73 -6.36
C ALA A 369 24.81 1.30 -5.31
N SER A 370 25.70 2.23 -5.70
CA SER A 370 26.65 2.83 -4.76
C SER A 370 26.02 3.76 -3.71
N ARG A 371 24.77 4.17 -3.92
CA ARG A 371 24.04 5.07 -3.00
C ARG A 371 23.09 4.34 -2.07
N MET A 372 22.87 3.05 -2.27
CA MET A 372 22.02 2.27 -1.38
C MET A 372 22.66 2.11 -0.02
N LEU A 373 21.89 2.34 1.02
CA LEU A 373 22.29 1.94 2.37
C LEU A 373 22.12 0.43 2.52
N MET A 374 23.25 -0.27 2.69
CA MET A 374 23.24 -1.71 2.91
C MET A 374 23.53 -2.01 4.39
N LEU A 375 22.49 -2.44 5.12
CA LEU A 375 22.68 -3.00 6.47
C LEU A 375 23.54 -4.27 6.39
N PRO A 376 24.31 -4.61 7.43
CA PRO A 376 25.01 -5.89 7.48
C PRO A 376 24.04 -7.06 7.29
N GLY A 377 24.28 -7.87 6.27
CA GLY A 377 23.40 -8.98 5.88
C GLY A 377 22.30 -8.61 4.87
N ALA A 378 22.19 -7.35 4.47
CA ALA A 378 21.25 -6.95 3.43
C ALA A 378 21.68 -7.38 2.03
N THR A 379 20.70 -7.69 1.17
CA THR A 379 20.91 -7.97 -0.25
C THR A 379 19.90 -7.16 -1.06
N TYR A 380 20.38 -6.42 -2.06
CA TYR A 380 19.49 -5.79 -3.03
C TYR A 380 18.84 -6.87 -3.91
N VAL A 381 17.54 -6.74 -4.13
CA VAL A 381 16.77 -7.64 -4.99
C VAL A 381 15.93 -6.82 -5.95
N ASP A 382 16.10 -7.04 -7.25
CA ASP A 382 15.23 -6.50 -8.29
C ASP A 382 13.79 -7.02 -8.11
N PRO A 383 12.76 -6.23 -8.44
CA PRO A 383 11.40 -6.73 -8.49
C PRO A 383 11.28 -7.93 -9.44
N ASP A 384 10.38 -8.85 -9.10
CA ASP A 384 10.13 -10.01 -9.95
C ASP A 384 9.43 -9.59 -11.25
N VAL A 385 8.45 -8.70 -11.17
CA VAL A 385 7.81 -8.04 -12.30
C VAL A 385 7.73 -6.55 -12.02
N SER A 386 7.97 -5.72 -13.02
CA SER A 386 7.68 -4.30 -12.93
C SER A 386 6.94 -3.78 -14.16
N TRP A 387 6.24 -2.66 -13.99
CA TRP A 387 5.58 -1.93 -15.07
C TRP A 387 6.29 -0.59 -15.22
N LYS A 388 6.64 -0.22 -16.42
CA LYS A 388 7.39 1.02 -16.70
C LYS A 388 6.71 2.27 -16.15
N TYR A 389 5.39 2.37 -16.29
CA TYR A 389 4.56 3.37 -15.64
C TYR A 389 3.67 2.72 -14.58
N GLU A 390 3.24 3.52 -13.60
CA GLU A 390 2.37 3.07 -12.53
C GLU A 390 1.08 2.39 -13.05
N VAL A 391 0.71 1.26 -12.44
CA VAL A 391 -0.57 0.54 -12.67
C VAL A 391 -1.44 0.46 -11.42
N GLY A 392 -0.99 0.98 -10.29
CA GLY A 392 -1.72 1.03 -9.03
C GLY A 392 -2.02 -0.34 -8.42
N PRO A 393 -1.04 -1.28 -8.31
CA PRO A 393 -1.30 -2.59 -7.72
C PRO A 393 -1.80 -2.45 -6.28
N SER A 394 -2.70 -3.34 -5.88
CA SER A 394 -3.40 -3.25 -4.59
C SER A 394 -3.52 -4.62 -3.91
N GLY A 395 -4.64 -4.94 -3.27
CA GLY A 395 -4.80 -6.19 -2.53
C GLY A 395 -4.46 -7.43 -3.34
N MET A 396 -3.85 -8.43 -2.70
CA MET A 396 -3.45 -9.67 -3.37
C MET A 396 -3.67 -10.89 -2.50
N THR A 397 -3.85 -12.03 -3.16
CA THR A 397 -3.97 -13.35 -2.52
C THR A 397 -3.50 -14.46 -3.46
N PHE A 398 -3.28 -15.64 -2.91
CA PHE A 398 -3.08 -16.87 -3.67
C PHE A 398 -4.32 -17.75 -3.59
N VAL A 399 -4.58 -18.51 -4.66
CA VAL A 399 -5.66 -19.50 -4.70
C VAL A 399 -5.12 -20.84 -4.18
N ALA A 400 -5.64 -21.29 -3.05
CA ALA A 400 -5.41 -22.63 -2.54
C ALA A 400 -6.52 -23.59 -3.01
N GLY A 401 -6.16 -24.83 -3.37
CA GLY A 401 -7.12 -25.84 -3.81
C GLY A 401 -7.72 -25.57 -5.20
N ASN A 402 -8.82 -26.24 -5.52
CA ASN A 402 -9.35 -26.33 -6.89
C ASN A 402 -10.79 -25.81 -7.04
N ALA A 403 -11.31 -25.04 -6.09
CA ALA A 403 -12.72 -24.60 -6.13
C ALA A 403 -13.03 -23.71 -7.34
N LEU A 404 -12.05 -22.91 -7.79
CA LEU A 404 -12.17 -22.11 -9.02
C LEU A 404 -11.84 -22.90 -10.30
N GLY A 405 -11.25 -24.07 -10.17
CA GLY A 405 -10.71 -24.92 -11.25
C GLY A 405 -9.22 -25.22 -11.00
N THR A 406 -8.76 -26.37 -11.49
CA THR A 406 -7.37 -26.82 -11.32
C THR A 406 -6.38 -25.85 -11.98
N GLU A 407 -6.81 -25.16 -13.02
CA GLU A 407 -6.05 -24.15 -13.78
C GLU A 407 -5.69 -22.90 -12.94
N TYR A 408 -6.41 -22.67 -11.83
CA TYR A 408 -6.17 -21.54 -10.93
C TYR A 408 -5.44 -21.93 -9.64
N ALA A 409 -5.28 -23.23 -9.38
CA ALA A 409 -4.60 -23.69 -8.17
C ALA A 409 -3.17 -23.14 -8.07
N GLY A 410 -2.85 -22.51 -6.95
CA GLY A 410 -1.55 -21.89 -6.72
C GLY A 410 -1.29 -20.60 -7.50
N SER A 411 -2.28 -20.06 -8.22
CA SER A 411 -2.13 -18.76 -8.89
C SER A 411 -2.25 -17.61 -7.92
N MET A 412 -1.60 -16.49 -8.24
CA MET A 412 -1.69 -15.22 -7.56
C MET A 412 -2.74 -14.34 -8.24
N TRP A 413 -3.59 -13.70 -7.43
CA TRP A 413 -4.53 -12.70 -7.88
C TRP A 413 -4.22 -11.37 -7.22
N MET A 414 -4.16 -10.31 -8.01
CA MET A 414 -3.80 -8.97 -7.56
C MET A 414 -4.79 -7.96 -8.12
N GLY A 415 -5.26 -7.07 -7.27
CA GLY A 415 -6.13 -5.96 -7.65
C GLY A 415 -5.34 -4.77 -8.16
N SER A 416 -6.07 -3.79 -8.69
CA SER A 416 -5.54 -2.50 -9.08
C SER A 416 -6.44 -1.38 -8.58
N ALA A 417 -5.84 -0.24 -8.26
CA ALA A 417 -6.56 0.97 -7.87
C ALA A 417 -7.18 1.69 -9.08
N ARG A 418 -6.89 1.27 -10.31
CA ARG A 418 -7.35 1.91 -11.55
C ARG A 418 -7.78 0.88 -12.58
N SER A 419 -8.62 1.31 -13.51
CA SER A 419 -8.91 0.54 -14.74
C SER A 419 -7.87 0.84 -15.80
N PHE A 420 -7.59 -0.14 -16.65
CA PHE A 420 -6.75 0.06 -17.82
C PHE A 420 -7.46 0.95 -18.85
N GLU A 421 -6.65 1.76 -19.56
CA GLU A 421 -7.04 2.61 -20.69
C GLU A 421 -7.93 3.83 -20.37
N GLN A 422 -8.31 4.04 -19.11
CA GLN A 422 -9.10 5.20 -18.73
C GLN A 422 -8.36 6.07 -17.72
N VAL A 423 -7.78 7.15 -18.17
CA VAL A 423 -7.30 8.22 -17.29
C VAL A 423 -8.50 8.81 -16.55
N GLY A 424 -8.64 8.46 -15.27
CA GLY A 424 -9.74 8.92 -14.42
C GLY A 424 -10.90 7.94 -14.21
N GLY A 425 -10.85 6.73 -14.79
CA GLY A 425 -11.86 5.69 -14.57
C GLY A 425 -11.82 5.09 -13.15
N THR A 426 -12.98 4.69 -12.61
CA THR A 426 -13.14 4.04 -11.30
C THR A 426 -13.18 2.51 -11.38
N GLY A 427 -13.00 1.94 -12.57
CA GLY A 427 -13.19 0.53 -12.81
C GLY A 427 -11.92 -0.31 -12.59
N GLY A 428 -11.52 -0.63 -11.38
CA GLY A 428 -10.32 -1.42 -11.07
C GLY A 428 -10.19 -2.73 -11.85
N ALA A 429 -8.95 -3.09 -12.18
CA ALA A 429 -8.61 -4.32 -12.87
C ALA A 429 -8.14 -5.40 -11.89
N LEU A 430 -8.27 -6.66 -12.30
CA LEU A 430 -7.67 -7.80 -11.63
C LEU A 430 -6.61 -8.44 -12.52
N TYR A 431 -5.45 -8.69 -11.94
CA TYR A 431 -4.36 -9.46 -12.55
C TYR A 431 -4.38 -10.89 -12.04
N LEU A 432 -4.06 -11.80 -12.93
CA LEU A 432 -3.80 -13.21 -12.65
C LEU A 432 -2.37 -13.54 -13.06
N LEU A 433 -1.56 -13.95 -12.11
CA LEU A 433 -0.19 -14.40 -12.37
C LEU A 433 -0.04 -15.85 -11.91
N ARG A 434 0.52 -16.67 -12.78
CA ARG A 434 0.99 -18.00 -12.42
C ARG A 434 2.43 -17.91 -11.99
N LEU A 435 2.89 -18.83 -11.16
CA LEU A 435 4.30 -18.91 -10.81
C LEU A 435 4.97 -20.03 -11.60
N THR A 436 6.27 -19.87 -11.83
CA THR A 436 7.14 -20.93 -12.38
C THR A 436 7.06 -22.21 -11.53
N PRO A 437 7.40 -23.39 -12.06
CA PRO A 437 7.31 -24.64 -11.30
C PRO A 437 8.09 -24.66 -9.99
N ASP A 438 9.21 -23.94 -9.91
CA ASP A 438 10.00 -23.75 -8.69
C ASP A 438 9.41 -22.72 -7.72
N ARG A 439 8.34 -22.03 -8.12
CA ARG A 439 7.63 -21.01 -7.34
C ARG A 439 8.50 -19.77 -6.98
N LEU A 440 9.58 -19.57 -7.68
CA LEU A 440 10.50 -18.46 -7.40
C LEU A 440 10.17 -17.20 -8.20
N HIS A 441 9.43 -17.32 -9.31
CA HIS A 441 9.14 -16.24 -10.24
C HIS A 441 7.70 -16.30 -10.76
N ALA A 442 7.16 -15.16 -11.17
CA ALA A 442 5.98 -15.12 -12.03
C ALA A 442 6.32 -15.76 -13.39
N ASP A 443 5.45 -16.62 -13.89
CA ASP A 443 5.58 -17.23 -15.21
C ASP A 443 5.05 -16.25 -16.26
N LEU A 444 5.96 -15.60 -16.97
CA LEU A 444 5.70 -14.64 -18.02
C LEU A 444 5.92 -15.23 -19.42
N SER A 445 6.12 -16.53 -19.55
CA SER A 445 6.46 -17.21 -20.79
C SER A 445 5.39 -17.09 -21.87
N ALA A 446 4.16 -16.79 -21.49
CA ALA A 446 3.04 -16.56 -22.43
C ALA A 446 3.20 -15.30 -23.29
N ASP A 447 4.02 -14.34 -22.87
CA ASP A 447 4.26 -13.10 -23.60
C ASP A 447 5.77 -12.84 -23.76
N PRO A 448 6.33 -13.04 -24.95
CA PRO A 448 7.76 -12.81 -25.20
C PRO A 448 8.23 -11.37 -24.94
N ARG A 449 7.33 -10.38 -24.95
CA ARG A 449 7.66 -8.98 -24.66
C ARG A 449 8.13 -8.82 -23.22
N LEU A 450 7.65 -9.69 -22.31
CA LEU A 450 7.99 -9.70 -20.89
C LEU A 450 9.27 -10.49 -20.57
N ALA A 451 10.11 -10.80 -21.55
CA ALA A 451 11.33 -11.58 -21.34
C ALA A 451 12.32 -10.91 -20.37
N ASP A 452 12.33 -9.59 -20.28
CA ASP A 452 13.14 -8.82 -19.34
C ASP A 452 12.40 -8.52 -18.02
N ARG A 453 11.16 -9.06 -17.87
CA ARG A 453 10.31 -8.94 -16.70
C ARG A 453 9.81 -7.51 -16.42
N VAL A 454 9.77 -6.68 -17.46
CA VAL A 454 9.20 -5.33 -17.44
C VAL A 454 8.07 -5.23 -18.46
N ALA A 455 6.90 -4.81 -18.04
CA ALA A 455 5.85 -4.43 -18.97
C ALA A 455 6.10 -2.97 -19.40
N ASP A 456 6.48 -2.77 -20.66
CA ASP A 456 6.74 -1.44 -21.22
C ASP A 456 5.41 -0.76 -21.62
N ASN A 457 4.52 -0.60 -20.63
CA ASN A 457 3.28 0.13 -20.83
C ASN A 457 3.57 1.58 -21.23
N ILE A 458 2.72 2.14 -22.11
CA ILE A 458 2.98 3.43 -22.76
C ILE A 458 2.53 4.65 -21.96
N ALA A 459 1.75 4.43 -20.90
CA ALA A 459 1.23 5.49 -20.02
C ALA A 459 0.85 4.91 -18.66
N LYS A 460 0.68 5.78 -17.67
CA LYS A 460 0.11 5.40 -16.36
C LYS A 460 -1.24 4.71 -16.56
N PHE A 461 -1.43 3.61 -15.84
CA PHE A 461 -2.62 2.75 -15.90
C PHE A 461 -2.89 2.13 -17.28
N GLY A 462 -1.89 2.10 -18.15
CA GLY A 462 -1.94 1.40 -19.43
C GLY A 462 -1.70 -0.10 -19.26
N ALA A 463 -2.39 -0.91 -20.09
CA ALA A 463 -2.28 -2.37 -20.05
C ALA A 463 -1.26 -2.94 -21.04
N THR A 464 -0.63 -2.10 -21.86
CA THR A 464 0.33 -2.56 -22.87
C THR A 464 1.37 -3.47 -22.25
N GLU A 465 1.59 -4.62 -22.86
CA GLU A 465 2.48 -5.70 -22.41
C GLU A 465 2.06 -6.43 -21.11
N SER A 466 0.90 -6.07 -20.53
CA SER A 466 0.33 -6.79 -19.40
C SER A 466 -1.07 -7.34 -19.66
N GLU A 467 -1.53 -7.30 -20.90
CA GLU A 467 -2.86 -7.78 -21.31
C GLU A 467 -3.07 -9.26 -20.98
N THR A 468 -2.01 -10.07 -21.11
CA THR A 468 -2.05 -11.52 -20.80
C THR A 468 -2.22 -11.83 -19.33
N MET A 469 -1.96 -10.86 -18.46
CA MET A 469 -2.15 -10.99 -17.01
C MET A 469 -3.54 -10.52 -16.56
N LEU A 470 -4.34 -9.88 -17.41
CA LEU A 470 -5.65 -9.37 -17.04
C LEU A 470 -6.71 -10.46 -17.01
N ILE A 471 -7.44 -10.57 -15.89
CA ILE A 471 -8.52 -11.54 -15.71
C ILE A 471 -9.86 -10.86 -15.38
N GLY A 472 -9.87 -9.63 -14.91
CA GLY A 472 -11.10 -8.95 -14.51
C GLY A 472 -11.05 -7.45 -14.64
N GLN A 473 -12.23 -6.82 -14.71
CA GLN A 473 -12.40 -5.37 -14.80
C GLN A 473 -13.69 -4.93 -14.10
N GLY A 474 -13.82 -3.64 -13.80
CA GLY A 474 -15.02 -3.08 -13.19
C GLY A 474 -15.15 -3.32 -11.68
N PHE A 475 -14.06 -3.69 -10.99
CA PHE A 475 -14.07 -3.99 -9.56
C PHE A 475 -13.82 -2.77 -8.66
N GLY A 476 -13.70 -1.57 -9.21
CA GLY A 476 -13.34 -0.38 -8.46
C GLY A 476 -11.92 -0.46 -7.88
N VAL A 477 -11.63 0.36 -6.88
CA VAL A 477 -10.37 0.25 -6.13
C VAL A 477 -10.46 -0.95 -5.19
N THR A 478 -9.56 -1.92 -5.36
CA THR A 478 -9.61 -3.25 -4.70
C THR A 478 -8.54 -3.40 -3.61
N PRO A 479 -8.73 -2.84 -2.40
CA PRO A 479 -7.73 -2.88 -1.34
C PRO A 479 -7.46 -4.29 -0.80
N ALA A 480 -8.39 -5.22 -0.96
CA ALA A 480 -8.23 -6.59 -0.50
C ALA A 480 -8.88 -7.59 -1.47
N ILE A 481 -8.20 -8.71 -1.65
CA ILE A 481 -8.72 -9.93 -2.25
C ILE A 481 -8.38 -11.05 -1.27
N GLU A 482 -9.40 -11.83 -0.86
CA GLU A 482 -9.22 -12.94 0.07
C GLU A 482 -9.89 -14.20 -0.45
N GLN A 483 -9.28 -15.36 -0.22
CA GLN A 483 -9.93 -16.63 -0.49
C GLN A 483 -10.83 -17.01 0.70
N GLY A 484 -12.09 -17.28 0.42
CA GLY A 484 -13.04 -17.75 1.43
C GLY A 484 -12.87 -19.24 1.76
N PRO A 485 -13.47 -19.70 2.87
CA PRO A 485 -13.44 -21.13 3.27
C PRO A 485 -14.15 -22.05 2.28
N ASP A 486 -14.94 -21.51 1.37
CA ASP A 486 -15.55 -22.21 0.24
C ASP A 486 -14.60 -22.32 -0.99
N GLY A 487 -13.37 -21.82 -0.86
CA GLY A 487 -12.35 -21.82 -1.90
C GLY A 487 -12.54 -20.79 -3.01
N ASN A 488 -13.61 -19.98 -2.95
CA ASN A 488 -13.84 -18.90 -3.89
C ASN A 488 -13.08 -17.62 -3.50
N LEU A 489 -12.93 -16.69 -4.44
CA LEU A 489 -12.30 -15.39 -4.17
C LEU A 489 -13.34 -14.32 -3.82
N TYR A 490 -13.00 -13.48 -2.87
CA TYR A 490 -13.80 -12.35 -2.45
C TYR A 490 -12.99 -11.08 -2.65
N VAL A 491 -13.54 -10.18 -3.46
CA VAL A 491 -12.91 -8.90 -3.86
C VAL A 491 -13.64 -7.78 -3.14
N VAL A 492 -12.90 -7.02 -2.36
CA VAL A 492 -13.42 -5.83 -1.68
C VAL A 492 -13.22 -4.62 -2.58
N SER A 493 -14.29 -3.87 -2.83
CA SER A 493 -14.24 -2.60 -3.57
C SER A 493 -14.54 -1.44 -2.61
N ILE A 494 -13.55 -0.61 -2.36
CA ILE A 494 -13.73 0.57 -1.50
C ILE A 494 -14.53 1.67 -2.18
N THR A 495 -14.42 1.79 -3.51
CA THR A 495 -15.15 2.80 -4.28
C THR A 495 -16.60 2.44 -4.50
N ASP A 496 -16.92 1.15 -4.64
CA ASP A 496 -18.30 0.70 -4.89
C ASP A 496 -19.04 0.43 -3.58
N ASN A 497 -18.37 0.50 -2.44
CA ASN A 497 -18.89 0.05 -1.14
C ASN A 497 -19.44 -1.38 -1.23
N ALA A 498 -18.67 -2.29 -1.83
CA ALA A 498 -19.14 -3.62 -2.15
C ALA A 498 -18.11 -4.71 -1.87
N ILE A 499 -18.62 -5.91 -1.68
CA ILE A 499 -17.86 -7.16 -1.68
C ILE A 499 -18.42 -8.03 -2.80
N TYR A 500 -17.53 -8.45 -3.70
CA TYR A 500 -17.83 -9.34 -4.81
C TYR A 500 -17.28 -10.72 -4.55
N LYS A 501 -17.92 -11.75 -5.08
CA LYS A 501 -17.43 -13.12 -5.07
C LYS A 501 -17.18 -13.60 -6.50
N ILE A 502 -15.98 -14.10 -6.74
CA ILE A 502 -15.64 -14.81 -7.98
C ILE A 502 -15.69 -16.31 -7.68
N SER A 503 -16.47 -17.03 -8.45
CA SER A 503 -16.66 -18.49 -8.32
C SER A 503 -16.72 -19.14 -9.69
N ARG A 504 -16.48 -20.45 -9.72
CA ARG A 504 -16.71 -21.25 -10.92
C ARG A 504 -18.21 -21.30 -11.26
N ARG A 505 -18.55 -21.23 -12.53
CA ARG A 505 -19.92 -21.49 -12.99
C ARG A 505 -20.24 -22.97 -12.78
N PRO A 506 -21.50 -23.32 -12.46
CA PRO A 506 -21.96 -24.70 -12.32
C PRO A 506 -21.74 -25.54 -13.58
#